data_5fbbbac142640bde556c3446a5728385
#
_entry.id   5fbbbac142640bde556c3446a5728385
#
_cell.length_a   1.000
_cell.length_b   1.000
_cell.length_c   1.000
_cell.angle_alpha   90.00
_cell.angle_beta   90.00
_cell.angle_gamma   90.00
#
_symmetry.space_group_name_H-M   'P 1'
#
loop_
_entity.id
_entity.type
_entity.pdbx_description
1 polymer ?
#
loop_
_entity_poly.entity_id
_entity_poly.type
_entity_poly.pdbx_seq_one_letter_code
_entity_poly.pdbx_strand_id
1 'polypeptide(L)'
;MVHSQTPNPSTLPAESSLVYAEPQLTEELLERFDSFAQAVAKHDGVSAFSEQTRIELSKALRESTLTPPRFFVAEDNGTLAAVFVALTPANDEDTGVIEAAVAPEYRGRGAGSAFFDHAVRQLGEDAVRYRLWVHGSATDTGIESPAHAFATLHGFEPVRVLYKMVLPLDAQTREELVERSDARTLPENLRMRTFTGADEFPWLRVNAAAFAHHPEQGKLTLADLRERTGSPWFRPEGFFIASEV
;
A
#
# COMPACT_ATOMS: atom_id res chain seq x y z
N MET A 1 4.45 23.31 46.98
CA MET A 1 5.34 22.14 46.80
C MET A 1 4.50 21.05 46.16
N VAL A 2 4.66 20.84 44.87
CA VAL A 2 3.96 19.79 44.15
C VAL A 2 5.00 18.72 43.90
N HIS A 3 4.84 17.56 44.51
CA HIS A 3 5.70 16.40 44.28
C HIS A 3 5.39 15.80 42.90
N SER A 4 6.34 15.97 41.99
CA SER A 4 6.40 15.20 40.75
C SER A 4 6.73 13.76 41.13
N GLN A 5 5.76 12.86 40.99
CA GLN A 5 6.02 11.42 41.01
C GLN A 5 6.57 11.01 39.63
N THR A 6 7.83 10.66 39.59
CA THR A 6 8.45 9.93 38.50
C THR A 6 7.77 8.55 38.38
N PRO A 7 7.33 8.11 37.20
CA PRO A 7 6.76 6.77 37.04
C PRO A 7 7.82 5.71 37.33
N ASN A 8 7.43 4.74 38.12
CA ASN A 8 8.25 3.59 38.53
C ASN A 8 8.60 2.73 37.29
N PRO A 9 9.88 2.44 37.01
CA PRO A 9 10.28 1.68 35.84
C PRO A 9 10.04 0.16 35.94
N SER A 10 9.25 -0.33 36.88
CA SER A 10 9.12 -1.76 37.23
C SER A 10 7.83 -2.45 36.78
N THR A 11 7.12 -1.93 35.76
CA THR A 11 6.02 -2.68 35.11
C THR A 11 6.19 -2.65 33.60
N LEU A 12 7.36 -3.12 33.12
CA LEU A 12 7.44 -3.63 31.75
C LEU A 12 6.64 -4.93 31.75
N PRO A 13 5.63 -5.12 30.88
CA PRO A 13 5.09 -6.44 30.66
C PRO A 13 6.27 -7.35 30.27
N ALA A 14 6.33 -8.54 30.91
CA ALA A 14 7.25 -9.60 30.56
C ALA A 14 7.33 -9.66 29.03
N GLU A 15 8.52 -9.92 28.46
CA GLU A 15 8.75 -10.10 27.03
C GLU A 15 7.55 -10.82 26.43
N SER A 16 6.67 -10.08 25.75
CA SER A 16 5.52 -10.67 25.10
C SER A 16 6.08 -11.64 24.09
N SER A 17 5.85 -12.92 24.32
CA SER A 17 6.33 -13.98 23.43
C SER A 17 5.50 -13.93 22.17
N LEU A 18 5.87 -13.02 21.25
CA LEU A 18 5.26 -12.94 19.94
C LEU A 18 5.45 -14.26 19.21
N VAL A 19 4.37 -14.82 18.74
CA VAL A 19 4.40 -16.02 17.91
C VAL A 19 4.46 -15.56 16.45
N TYR A 20 5.49 -16.00 15.74
CA TYR A 20 5.66 -15.71 14.31
C TYR A 20 5.12 -16.89 13.51
N ALA A 21 4.32 -16.57 12.48
CA ALA A 21 3.72 -17.57 11.61
C ALA A 21 3.61 -17.04 10.16
N GLU A 22 3.55 -17.99 9.23
CA GLU A 22 3.08 -17.78 7.86
C GLU A 22 1.77 -18.57 7.69
N PRO A 23 0.63 -18.00 8.13
CA PRO A 23 -0.64 -18.70 8.09
C PRO A 23 -1.17 -18.79 6.67
N GLN A 24 -1.97 -19.81 6.41
CA GLN A 24 -2.75 -19.88 5.20
C GLN A 24 -3.78 -18.72 5.19
N LEU A 25 -3.89 -18.02 4.08
CA LEU A 25 -4.84 -16.92 3.95
C LEU A 25 -6.28 -17.46 4.00
N THR A 26 -7.11 -16.86 4.86
CA THR A 26 -8.54 -17.15 5.03
C THR A 26 -9.33 -15.84 5.04
N GLU A 27 -10.65 -15.90 4.85
CA GLU A 27 -11.52 -14.72 4.96
C GLU A 27 -11.38 -14.07 6.35
N GLU A 28 -11.40 -14.87 7.42
CA GLU A 28 -11.24 -14.39 8.79
C GLU A 28 -9.89 -13.68 8.99
N LEU A 29 -8.79 -14.22 8.44
CA LEU A 29 -7.48 -13.60 8.52
C LEU A 29 -7.43 -12.28 7.74
N LEU A 30 -8.09 -12.21 6.59
CA LEU A 30 -8.18 -10.99 5.79
C LEU A 30 -8.99 -9.89 6.51
N GLU A 31 -10.08 -10.24 7.20
CA GLU A 31 -10.84 -9.31 8.03
C GLU A 31 -10.00 -8.78 9.22
N ARG A 32 -9.22 -9.64 9.85
CA ARG A 32 -8.27 -9.26 10.92
C ARG A 32 -7.17 -8.36 10.38
N PHE A 33 -6.63 -8.67 9.21
CA PHE A 33 -5.66 -7.82 8.52
C PHE A 33 -6.23 -6.43 8.20
N ASP A 34 -7.45 -6.35 7.67
CA ASP A 34 -8.11 -5.08 7.37
C ASP A 34 -8.31 -4.23 8.63
N SER A 35 -8.73 -4.85 9.72
CA SER A 35 -8.87 -4.18 11.02
C SER A 35 -7.53 -3.66 11.55
N PHE A 36 -6.48 -4.47 11.47
CA PHE A 36 -5.11 -4.09 11.81
C PHE A 36 -4.60 -2.94 10.95
N ALA A 37 -4.75 -3.04 9.62
CA ALA A 37 -4.30 -2.02 8.68
C ALA A 37 -5.01 -0.68 8.89
N GLN A 38 -6.32 -0.70 9.20
CA GLN A 38 -7.08 0.50 9.55
C GLN A 38 -6.60 1.13 10.86
N ALA A 39 -6.34 0.32 11.89
CA ALA A 39 -5.85 0.82 13.18
C ALA A 39 -4.47 1.50 13.02
N VAL A 40 -3.56 0.87 12.28
CA VAL A 40 -2.25 1.44 11.94
C VAL A 40 -2.40 2.74 11.14
N ALA A 41 -3.22 2.74 10.08
CA ALA A 41 -3.43 3.92 9.25
C ALA A 41 -4.05 5.10 10.03
N LYS A 42 -4.97 4.82 10.95
CA LYS A 42 -5.57 5.83 11.82
C LYS A 42 -4.54 6.48 12.74
N HIS A 43 -3.61 5.69 13.28
CA HIS A 43 -2.55 6.18 14.16
C HIS A 43 -1.49 6.98 13.37
N ASP A 44 -1.07 6.47 12.23
CA ASP A 44 0.06 7.00 11.45
C ASP A 44 -0.37 8.11 10.47
N GLY A 45 -1.67 8.28 10.22
CA GLY A 45 -2.21 9.22 9.23
C GLY A 45 -1.97 8.78 7.78
N VAL A 46 -1.40 7.60 7.55
CA VAL A 46 -1.13 7.01 6.24
C VAL A 46 -1.28 5.50 6.28
N SER A 47 -1.76 4.90 5.18
CA SER A 47 -1.83 3.45 5.07
C SER A 47 -0.43 2.86 4.91
N ALA A 48 -0.12 1.80 5.67
CA ALA A 48 1.11 1.02 5.53
C ALA A 48 1.03 -0.03 4.41
N PHE A 49 -0.16 -0.27 3.87
CA PHE A 49 -0.40 -1.23 2.79
C PHE A 49 -1.09 -0.54 1.62
N SER A 50 -0.61 -0.82 0.42
CA SER A 50 -1.17 -0.30 -0.82
C SER A 50 -2.50 -0.97 -1.16
N GLU A 51 -3.26 -0.34 -2.05
CA GLU A 51 -4.45 -0.96 -2.63
C GLU A 51 -4.11 -2.24 -3.38
N GLN A 52 -2.98 -2.26 -4.09
CA GLN A 52 -2.54 -3.44 -4.83
C GLN A 52 -2.33 -4.65 -3.90
N THR A 53 -1.72 -4.45 -2.73
CA THR A 53 -1.57 -5.52 -1.73
C THR A 53 -2.92 -6.10 -1.31
N ARG A 54 -3.92 -5.26 -1.07
CA ARG A 54 -5.29 -5.71 -0.73
C ARG A 54 -5.95 -6.47 -1.86
N ILE A 55 -5.79 -6.00 -3.09
CA ILE A 55 -6.29 -6.68 -4.29
C ILE A 55 -5.66 -8.06 -4.42
N GLU A 56 -4.34 -8.17 -4.33
CA GLU A 56 -3.64 -9.45 -4.48
C GLU A 56 -3.98 -10.45 -3.36
N LEU A 57 -4.12 -10.00 -2.12
CA LEU A 57 -4.58 -10.85 -1.02
C LEU A 57 -6.02 -11.35 -1.26
N SER A 58 -6.92 -10.47 -1.68
CA SER A 58 -8.31 -10.84 -1.99
C SER A 58 -8.41 -11.79 -3.18
N LYS A 59 -7.55 -11.60 -4.18
CA LYS A 59 -7.46 -12.48 -5.35
C LYS A 59 -6.93 -13.86 -4.98
N ALA A 60 -5.85 -13.92 -4.19
CA ALA A 60 -5.28 -15.18 -3.71
C ALA A 60 -6.25 -16.02 -2.88
N LEU A 61 -7.23 -15.37 -2.23
CA LEU A 61 -8.28 -16.04 -1.50
C LEU A 61 -9.34 -16.68 -2.41
N ARG A 62 -9.65 -16.04 -3.55
CA ARG A 62 -10.69 -16.48 -4.48
C ARG A 62 -10.17 -17.40 -5.58
N GLU A 63 -8.92 -17.28 -5.94
CA GLU A 63 -8.33 -17.93 -7.10
C GLU A 63 -7.04 -18.69 -6.71
N SER A 64 -6.84 -19.85 -7.32
CA SER A 64 -5.55 -20.53 -7.23
C SER A 64 -4.53 -19.80 -8.09
N THR A 65 -3.68 -19.01 -7.47
CA THR A 65 -2.58 -18.30 -8.14
C THR A 65 -1.30 -19.13 -8.15
N LEU A 66 -0.53 -19.06 -9.24
CA LEU A 66 0.77 -19.76 -9.34
C LEU A 66 1.80 -19.16 -8.37
N THR A 67 1.68 -17.88 -8.08
CA THR A 67 2.58 -17.12 -7.20
C THR A 67 1.75 -16.33 -6.17
N PRO A 68 1.22 -17.01 -5.15
CA PRO A 68 0.41 -16.33 -4.13
C PRO A 68 1.30 -15.36 -3.33
N PRO A 69 0.70 -14.25 -2.83
CA PRO A 69 1.37 -13.42 -1.84
C PRO A 69 1.81 -14.25 -0.64
N ARG A 70 3.01 -13.99 -0.13
CA ARG A 70 3.43 -14.55 1.15
C ARG A 70 2.99 -13.60 2.26
N PHE A 71 2.37 -14.14 3.27
CA PHE A 71 1.73 -13.40 4.34
C PHE A 71 2.25 -13.88 5.69
N PHE A 72 2.99 -13.03 6.39
CA PHE A 72 3.55 -13.34 7.70
C PHE A 72 2.90 -12.47 8.77
N VAL A 73 2.74 -13.06 9.94
CA VAL A 73 2.18 -12.38 11.12
C VAL A 73 3.07 -12.58 12.34
N ALA A 74 3.08 -11.56 13.19
CA ALA A 74 3.47 -11.70 14.59
C ALA A 74 2.21 -11.50 15.44
N GLU A 75 1.92 -12.45 16.32
CA GLU A 75 0.74 -12.43 17.16
C GLU A 75 1.10 -12.44 18.65
N ASP A 76 0.33 -11.67 19.41
CA ASP A 76 0.31 -11.71 20.87
C ASP A 76 -1.09 -12.16 21.32
N ASN A 77 -1.18 -13.38 21.86
CA ASN A 77 -2.45 -13.97 22.34
C ASN A 77 -3.59 -13.86 21.29
N GLY A 78 -3.29 -14.13 20.01
CA GLY A 78 -4.26 -14.05 18.92
C GLY A 78 -4.53 -12.65 18.38
N THR A 79 -3.85 -11.62 18.87
CA THR A 79 -3.91 -10.25 18.35
C THR A 79 -2.74 -10.01 17.39
N LEU A 80 -3.00 -9.43 16.22
CA LEU A 80 -1.95 -9.08 15.27
C LEU A 80 -1.09 -7.93 15.82
N ALA A 81 0.14 -8.24 16.16
CA ALA A 81 1.16 -7.28 16.59
C ALA A 81 1.94 -6.69 15.41
N ALA A 82 2.19 -7.50 14.38
CA ALA A 82 2.81 -7.06 13.13
C ALA A 82 2.36 -7.93 11.96
N VAL A 83 2.38 -7.33 10.77
CA VAL A 83 2.09 -7.98 9.50
C VAL A 83 3.17 -7.64 8.49
N PHE A 84 3.56 -8.63 7.69
CA PHE A 84 4.48 -8.50 6.57
C PHE A 84 3.88 -9.22 5.37
N VAL A 85 3.75 -8.52 4.25
CA VAL A 85 3.25 -9.07 2.99
C VAL A 85 4.33 -8.96 1.93
N ALA A 86 4.62 -10.06 1.25
CA ALA A 86 5.48 -10.06 0.07
C ALA A 86 4.66 -10.45 -1.15
N LEU A 87 4.51 -9.51 -2.08
CA LEU A 87 3.92 -9.74 -3.39
C LEU A 87 5.00 -10.31 -4.31
N THR A 88 4.87 -11.58 -4.64
CA THR A 88 5.84 -12.27 -5.49
C THR A 88 5.76 -11.76 -6.93
N PRO A 89 6.90 -11.49 -7.59
CA PRO A 89 6.90 -11.06 -8.96
C PRO A 89 6.34 -12.16 -9.90
N ALA A 90 5.64 -11.74 -10.94
CA ALA A 90 5.01 -12.66 -11.88
C ALA A 90 6.01 -13.45 -12.74
N ASN A 91 7.22 -12.94 -12.90
CA ASN A 91 8.31 -13.58 -13.65
C ASN A 91 9.68 -13.22 -13.06
N ASP A 92 10.74 -13.86 -13.56
CA ASP A 92 12.09 -13.71 -13.02
C ASP A 92 12.73 -12.34 -13.28
N GLU A 93 12.25 -11.58 -14.23
CA GLU A 93 12.76 -10.25 -14.58
C GLU A 93 12.11 -9.15 -13.72
N ASP A 94 10.94 -9.42 -13.13
CA ASP A 94 10.22 -8.46 -12.33
C ASP A 94 10.72 -8.44 -10.86
N THR A 95 10.45 -7.35 -10.18
CA THR A 95 10.79 -7.16 -8.77
C THR A 95 9.53 -7.30 -7.93
N GLY A 96 9.61 -8.10 -6.87
CA GLY A 96 8.55 -8.23 -5.88
C GLY A 96 8.46 -7.00 -4.97
N VAL A 97 7.38 -6.92 -4.22
CA VAL A 97 7.11 -5.83 -3.28
C VAL A 97 6.92 -6.38 -1.88
N ILE A 98 7.57 -5.76 -0.91
CA ILE A 98 7.33 -5.98 0.52
C ILE A 98 6.62 -4.76 1.08
N GLU A 99 5.56 -5.00 1.84
CA GLU A 99 4.93 -4.03 2.73
C GLU A 99 4.81 -4.63 4.12
N ALA A 100 5.15 -3.84 5.15
CA ALA A 100 5.13 -4.32 6.52
C ALA A 100 4.68 -3.22 7.48
N ALA A 101 4.01 -3.62 8.55
CA ALA A 101 3.62 -2.73 9.62
C ALA A 101 3.68 -3.42 10.98
N VAL A 102 3.93 -2.61 12.01
CA VAL A 102 3.87 -3.01 13.42
C VAL A 102 2.81 -2.16 14.10
N ALA A 103 1.93 -2.79 14.86
CA ALA A 103 0.92 -2.07 15.64
C ALA A 103 1.61 -1.10 16.62
N PRO A 104 1.06 0.11 16.82
CA PRO A 104 1.72 1.18 17.56
C PRO A 104 2.22 0.76 18.96
N GLU A 105 1.45 -0.04 19.66
CA GLU A 105 1.73 -0.52 21.02
C GLU A 105 2.93 -1.49 21.11
N TYR A 106 3.34 -2.08 19.97
CA TYR A 106 4.48 -3.01 19.90
C TYR A 106 5.76 -2.37 19.34
N ARG A 107 5.73 -1.07 19.01
CA ARG A 107 6.88 -0.35 18.44
C ARG A 107 7.91 0.05 19.51
N GLY A 108 9.13 0.35 19.04
CA GLY A 108 10.20 0.89 19.88
C GLY A 108 10.86 -0.09 20.85
N ARG A 109 10.57 -1.41 20.71
CA ARG A 109 11.08 -2.46 21.60
C ARG A 109 11.85 -3.57 20.86
N GLY A 110 12.22 -3.35 19.60
CA GLY A 110 12.92 -4.33 18.79
C GLY A 110 12.03 -5.42 18.15
N ALA A 111 10.76 -5.54 18.59
CA ALA A 111 9.84 -6.58 18.10
C ALA A 111 9.66 -6.52 16.56
N GLY A 112 9.51 -5.30 16.00
CA GLY A 112 9.40 -5.11 14.55
C GLY A 112 10.62 -5.59 13.79
N SER A 113 11.83 -5.29 14.26
CA SER A 113 13.07 -5.75 13.63
C SER A 113 13.20 -7.27 13.69
N ALA A 114 12.96 -7.88 14.84
CA ALA A 114 13.04 -9.33 14.99
C ALA A 114 12.05 -10.07 14.09
N PHE A 115 10.81 -9.57 13.99
CA PHE A 115 9.79 -10.12 13.10
C PHE A 115 10.14 -9.92 11.62
N PHE A 116 10.58 -8.73 11.24
CA PHE A 116 10.99 -8.42 9.86
C PHE A 116 12.13 -9.31 9.41
N ASP A 117 13.17 -9.46 10.23
CA ASP A 117 14.31 -10.36 9.96
C ASP A 117 13.85 -11.82 9.84
N HIS A 118 12.88 -12.23 10.66
CA HIS A 118 12.29 -13.57 10.54
C HIS A 118 11.60 -13.74 9.18
N ALA A 119 10.72 -12.83 8.78
CA ALA A 119 9.99 -12.91 7.52
C ALA A 119 10.93 -12.88 6.31
N VAL A 120 11.95 -12.01 6.31
CA VAL A 120 12.94 -11.93 5.23
C VAL A 120 13.75 -13.24 5.14
N ARG A 121 14.14 -13.85 6.26
CA ARG A 121 14.80 -15.17 6.23
C ARG A 121 13.92 -16.26 5.63
N GLN A 122 12.59 -16.20 5.82
CA GLN A 122 11.66 -17.15 5.23
C GLN A 122 11.51 -16.94 3.70
N LEU A 123 11.77 -15.75 3.18
CA LEU A 123 11.87 -15.52 1.74
C LEU A 123 13.11 -16.21 1.11
N GLY A 124 14.14 -16.46 1.91
CA GLY A 124 15.34 -17.13 1.46
C GLY A 124 16.15 -16.31 0.44
N GLU A 125 16.72 -16.98 -0.56
CA GLU A 125 17.52 -16.34 -1.61
C GLU A 125 16.71 -15.37 -2.47
N ASP A 126 15.38 -15.56 -2.55
CA ASP A 126 14.50 -14.67 -3.29
C ASP A 126 14.37 -13.28 -2.66
N ALA A 127 14.78 -13.10 -1.40
CA ALA A 127 14.69 -11.81 -0.69
C ALA A 127 15.35 -10.66 -1.48
N VAL A 128 16.42 -10.91 -2.22
CA VAL A 128 17.13 -9.91 -3.05
C VAL A 128 16.28 -9.38 -4.21
N ARG A 129 15.21 -10.05 -4.57
CA ARG A 129 14.30 -9.69 -5.65
C ARG A 129 13.18 -8.75 -5.20
N TYR A 130 13.12 -8.40 -3.91
CA TYR A 130 12.05 -7.57 -3.38
C TYR A 130 12.50 -6.15 -3.09
N ARG A 131 11.57 -5.22 -3.26
CA ARG A 131 11.67 -3.83 -2.82
C ARG A 131 10.73 -3.60 -1.65
N LEU A 132 11.25 -2.97 -0.61
CA LEU A 132 10.43 -2.56 0.52
C LEU A 132 9.76 -1.21 0.20
N TRP A 133 8.45 -1.16 0.26
CA TRP A 133 7.70 0.08 0.18
C TRP A 133 7.62 0.71 1.57
N VAL A 134 8.15 1.92 1.65
CA VAL A 134 8.11 2.74 2.86
C VAL A 134 7.09 3.85 2.65
N HIS A 135 5.99 3.78 3.38
CA HIS A 135 4.93 4.78 3.34
C HIS A 135 5.22 5.85 4.39
N GLY A 136 5.37 7.10 3.96
CA GLY A 136 5.57 8.27 4.83
C GLY A 136 4.27 9.02 5.05
N SER A 137 4.16 9.76 6.16
CA SER A 137 3.05 10.66 6.42
C SER A 137 3.21 11.96 5.58
N ALA A 138 2.10 12.71 5.43
CA ALA A 138 2.12 14.01 4.72
C ALA A 138 2.99 15.06 5.44
N THR A 139 3.36 14.82 6.69
CA THR A 139 4.24 15.68 7.50
C THR A 139 5.71 15.27 7.40
N ASP A 140 6.01 14.10 6.83
CA ASP A 140 7.37 13.64 6.66
C ASP A 140 8.04 14.41 5.50
N THR A 141 8.98 15.24 5.82
CA THR A 141 9.74 16.03 4.83
C THR A 141 10.90 15.22 4.25
N GLY A 142 10.63 14.00 3.75
CA GLY A 142 11.64 13.19 3.05
C GLY A 142 12.19 12.00 3.84
N ILE A 143 13.50 11.77 3.73
CA ILE A 143 14.24 10.57 4.13
C ILE A 143 14.34 10.33 5.66
N GLU A 144 13.74 11.16 6.51
CA GLU A 144 13.94 11.11 7.97
C GLU A 144 12.77 10.45 8.74
N SER A 145 11.88 9.74 8.06
CA SER A 145 10.80 9.03 8.77
C SER A 145 11.32 7.82 9.55
N PRO A 146 10.68 7.45 10.67
CA PRO A 146 11.02 6.22 11.40
C PRO A 146 11.00 4.97 10.52
N ALA A 147 10.11 4.91 9.53
CA ALA A 147 10.01 3.81 8.59
C ALA A 147 11.22 3.77 7.63
N HIS A 148 11.72 4.94 7.20
CA HIS A 148 12.96 5.01 6.41
C HIS A 148 14.18 4.59 7.24
N ALA A 149 14.31 5.06 8.48
CA ALA A 149 15.38 4.65 9.38
C ALA A 149 15.34 3.13 9.63
N PHE A 150 14.15 2.55 9.76
CA PHE A 150 13.96 1.11 9.86
C PHE A 150 14.45 0.37 8.60
N ALA A 151 14.07 0.83 7.41
CA ALA A 151 14.50 0.23 6.15
C ALA A 151 16.03 0.27 6.01
N THR A 152 16.66 1.40 6.31
CA THR A 152 18.12 1.57 6.29
C THR A 152 18.82 0.65 7.30
N LEU A 153 18.26 0.48 8.51
CA LEU A 153 18.79 -0.45 9.52
C LEU A 153 18.81 -1.90 9.01
N HIS A 154 17.84 -2.28 8.18
CA HIS A 154 17.75 -3.61 7.57
C HIS A 154 18.45 -3.72 6.19
N GLY A 155 19.31 -2.76 5.84
CA GLY A 155 20.17 -2.82 4.66
C GLY A 155 19.48 -2.41 3.35
N PHE A 156 18.30 -1.79 3.40
CA PHE A 156 17.66 -1.24 2.21
C PHE A 156 18.20 0.14 1.87
N GLU A 157 18.44 0.36 0.58
CA GLU A 157 18.81 1.66 0.03
C GLU A 157 17.65 2.27 -0.78
N PRO A 158 17.41 3.58 -0.71
CA PRO A 158 16.35 4.23 -1.46
C PRO A 158 16.66 4.20 -2.95
N VAL A 159 15.77 3.59 -3.74
CA VAL A 159 15.90 3.52 -5.21
C VAL A 159 14.96 4.48 -5.92
N ARG A 160 13.85 4.87 -5.29
CA ARG A 160 12.88 5.81 -5.85
C ARG A 160 12.02 6.44 -4.75
N VAL A 161 11.66 7.71 -4.97
CA VAL A 161 10.69 8.43 -4.14
C VAL A 161 9.44 8.72 -4.97
N LEU A 162 8.27 8.33 -4.45
CA LEU A 162 6.97 8.68 -5.01
C LEU A 162 6.30 9.72 -4.11
N TYR A 163 5.82 10.80 -4.72
CA TYR A 163 5.12 11.87 -3.99
C TYR A 163 3.62 11.65 -4.06
N LYS A 164 2.97 11.59 -2.90
CA LYS A 164 1.52 11.66 -2.79
C LYS A 164 1.11 13.13 -2.65
N MET A 165 0.48 13.67 -3.69
CA MET A 165 -0.06 15.02 -3.68
C MET A 165 -1.53 14.99 -3.24
N VAL A 166 -1.91 15.90 -2.34
CA VAL A 166 -3.28 16.03 -1.85
C VAL A 166 -3.74 17.47 -2.05
N LEU A 167 -4.88 17.65 -2.70
CA LEU A 167 -5.57 18.93 -2.82
C LEU A 167 -6.84 18.90 -1.98
N PRO A 168 -6.92 19.65 -0.87
CA PRO A 168 -8.17 19.77 -0.11
C PRO A 168 -9.26 20.45 -0.96
N LEU A 169 -10.42 19.84 -1.06
CA LEU A 169 -11.56 20.39 -1.83
C LEU A 169 -12.51 21.13 -0.90
N ASP A 170 -12.00 22.17 -0.22
CA ASP A 170 -12.84 23.13 0.50
C ASP A 170 -13.63 24.03 -0.44
N ALA A 171 -14.49 24.92 0.10
CA ALA A 171 -15.35 25.79 -0.71
C ALA A 171 -14.55 26.70 -1.64
N GLN A 172 -13.46 27.31 -1.14
CA GLN A 172 -12.61 28.22 -1.91
C GLN A 172 -11.92 27.49 -3.05
N THR A 173 -11.28 26.35 -2.75
CA THR A 173 -10.59 25.54 -3.77
C THR A 173 -11.56 25.08 -4.87
N ARG A 174 -12.81 24.75 -4.49
CA ARG A 174 -13.83 24.36 -5.47
C ARG A 174 -14.21 25.51 -6.39
N GLU A 175 -14.41 26.72 -5.85
CA GLU A 175 -14.69 27.92 -6.66
C GLU A 175 -13.54 28.21 -7.63
N GLU A 176 -12.30 28.19 -7.17
CA GLU A 176 -11.11 28.38 -8.00
C GLU A 176 -11.00 27.33 -9.11
N LEU A 177 -11.31 26.07 -8.82
CA LEU A 177 -11.30 24.99 -9.82
C LEU A 177 -12.40 25.17 -10.87
N VAL A 178 -13.60 25.58 -10.46
CA VAL A 178 -14.72 25.87 -11.38
C VAL A 178 -14.34 27.03 -12.30
N GLU A 179 -13.88 28.17 -11.75
CA GLU A 179 -13.44 29.31 -12.52
C GLU A 179 -12.34 28.94 -13.55
N ARG A 180 -11.35 28.16 -13.13
CA ARG A 180 -10.27 27.69 -14.01
C ARG A 180 -10.77 26.71 -15.08
N SER A 181 -11.80 25.93 -14.79
CA SER A 181 -12.45 25.03 -15.74
C SER A 181 -13.25 25.81 -16.79
N ASP A 182 -14.05 26.77 -16.36
CA ASP A 182 -14.88 27.57 -17.22
C ASP A 182 -14.07 28.48 -18.18
N ALA A 183 -12.87 28.86 -17.76
CA ALA A 183 -11.94 29.63 -18.60
C ALA A 183 -11.26 28.77 -19.70
N ARG A 184 -11.54 27.49 -19.78
CA ARG A 184 -10.90 26.56 -20.75
C ARG A 184 -11.96 25.87 -21.60
N THR A 185 -11.72 25.85 -22.91
CA THR A 185 -12.51 25.07 -23.87
C THR A 185 -11.71 23.90 -24.39
N LEU A 186 -12.40 22.79 -24.63
CA LEU A 186 -11.78 21.68 -25.35
C LEU A 186 -11.56 22.07 -26.82
N PRO A 187 -10.50 21.56 -27.47
CA PRO A 187 -10.37 21.62 -28.93
C PRO A 187 -11.61 21.06 -29.62
N GLU A 188 -12.00 21.64 -30.75
CA GLU A 188 -13.23 21.29 -31.47
C GLU A 188 -13.29 19.82 -31.91
N ASN A 189 -12.13 19.20 -32.13
CA ASN A 189 -12.01 17.80 -32.51
C ASN A 189 -12.03 16.84 -31.32
N LEU A 190 -12.18 17.34 -30.07
CA LEU A 190 -12.20 16.51 -28.87
C LEU A 190 -13.53 16.65 -28.13
N ARG A 191 -14.00 15.54 -27.60
CA ARG A 191 -15.11 15.51 -26.64
C ARG A 191 -14.70 14.78 -25.38
N MET A 192 -15.25 15.20 -24.25
CA MET A 192 -15.10 14.52 -22.97
C MET A 192 -16.35 13.71 -22.67
N ARG A 193 -16.18 12.50 -22.23
CA ARG A 193 -17.24 11.61 -21.76
C ARG A 193 -16.72 10.71 -20.64
N THR A 194 -17.62 9.99 -19.99
CA THR A 194 -17.25 9.02 -18.97
C THR A 194 -16.88 7.67 -19.57
N PHE A 195 -16.14 6.89 -18.81
CA PHE A 195 -15.71 5.53 -19.17
C PHE A 195 -16.91 4.59 -19.31
N THR A 196 -16.83 3.71 -20.28
CA THR A 196 -17.76 2.60 -20.51
C THR A 196 -16.98 1.31 -20.75
N GLY A 197 -17.63 0.14 -20.68
CA GLY A 197 -16.98 -1.14 -20.97
C GLY A 197 -16.38 -1.24 -22.38
N ALA A 198 -16.85 -0.43 -23.35
CA ALA A 198 -16.26 -0.36 -24.69
C ALA A 198 -14.88 0.29 -24.70
N ASP A 199 -14.51 1.00 -23.63
CA ASP A 199 -13.25 1.72 -23.52
C ASP A 199 -12.11 0.86 -22.95
N GLU A 200 -12.39 -0.34 -22.46
CA GLU A 200 -11.39 -1.20 -21.81
C GLU A 200 -10.13 -1.38 -22.66
N PHE A 201 -10.26 -1.86 -23.88
CA PHE A 201 -9.13 -2.09 -24.78
C PHE A 201 -8.47 -0.79 -25.28
N PRO A 202 -9.22 0.22 -25.76
CA PRO A 202 -8.63 1.51 -26.10
C PRO A 202 -7.84 2.14 -24.96
N TRP A 203 -8.40 2.11 -23.75
CA TRP A 203 -7.75 2.66 -22.57
C TRP A 203 -6.46 1.92 -22.23
N LEU A 204 -6.48 0.58 -22.21
CA LEU A 204 -5.27 -0.23 -21.95
C LEU A 204 -4.17 0.07 -22.94
N ARG A 205 -4.50 0.24 -24.22
CA ARG A 205 -3.52 0.59 -25.25
C ARG A 205 -2.89 1.97 -25.02
N VAL A 206 -3.70 2.96 -24.64
CA VAL A 206 -3.22 4.31 -24.31
C VAL A 206 -2.35 4.26 -23.04
N ASN A 207 -2.80 3.54 -22.03
CA ASN A 207 -2.05 3.36 -20.78
C ASN A 207 -0.69 2.70 -21.04
N ALA A 208 -0.65 1.61 -21.80
CA ALA A 208 0.59 0.92 -22.13
C ALA A 208 1.57 1.83 -22.90
N ALA A 209 1.07 2.64 -23.84
CA ALA A 209 1.88 3.59 -24.58
C ALA A 209 2.40 4.73 -23.71
N ALA A 210 1.54 5.31 -22.85
CA ALA A 210 1.90 6.40 -21.96
C ALA A 210 2.93 5.98 -20.90
N PHE A 211 2.86 4.74 -20.45
CA PHE A 211 3.72 4.18 -19.43
C PHE A 211 4.74 3.14 -19.95
N ALA A 212 5.06 3.17 -21.26
CA ALA A 212 5.97 2.21 -21.86
C ALA A 212 7.36 2.13 -21.17
N HIS A 213 7.80 3.24 -20.59
CA HIS A 213 9.07 3.33 -19.85
C HIS A 213 8.91 3.20 -18.33
N HIS A 214 7.68 2.99 -17.85
CA HIS A 214 7.41 2.85 -16.42
C HIS A 214 7.43 1.38 -16.00
N PRO A 215 8.29 0.97 -15.07
CA PRO A 215 8.52 -0.45 -14.78
C PRO A 215 7.28 -1.16 -14.20
N GLU A 216 6.32 -0.42 -13.62
CA GLU A 216 5.19 -0.99 -12.87
C GLU A 216 3.82 -0.70 -13.49
N GLN A 217 3.68 0.27 -14.41
CA GLN A 217 2.37 0.70 -14.92
C GLN A 217 2.09 0.32 -16.38
N GLY A 218 3.12 0.12 -17.19
CA GLY A 218 2.96 -0.21 -18.61
C GLY A 218 2.44 -1.63 -18.89
N LYS A 219 2.40 -2.49 -17.87
CA LYS A 219 2.05 -3.93 -17.99
C LYS A 219 0.61 -4.25 -17.55
N LEU A 220 -0.24 -3.24 -17.32
CA LEU A 220 -1.61 -3.43 -16.82
C LEU A 220 -2.43 -4.27 -17.82
N THR A 221 -3.01 -5.37 -17.32
CA THR A 221 -3.81 -6.30 -18.13
C THR A 221 -5.31 -5.94 -18.09
N LEU A 222 -6.10 -6.58 -18.96
CA LEU A 222 -7.55 -6.45 -18.93
C LEU A 222 -8.15 -6.97 -17.61
N ALA A 223 -7.58 -8.02 -17.05
CA ALA A 223 -8.01 -8.57 -15.77
C ALA A 223 -7.79 -7.55 -14.64
N ASP A 224 -6.62 -6.92 -14.61
CA ASP A 224 -6.29 -5.88 -13.62
C ASP A 224 -7.22 -4.66 -13.73
N LEU A 225 -7.54 -4.23 -14.95
CA LEU A 225 -8.50 -3.13 -15.17
C LEU A 225 -9.89 -3.51 -14.66
N ARG A 226 -10.37 -4.70 -14.99
CA ARG A 226 -11.70 -5.18 -14.58
C ARG A 226 -11.81 -5.38 -13.07
N GLU A 227 -10.75 -5.80 -12.43
CA GLU A 227 -10.72 -5.90 -10.97
C GLU A 227 -10.88 -4.53 -10.31
N ARG A 228 -10.19 -3.49 -10.82
CA ARG A 228 -10.35 -2.11 -10.33
C ARG A 228 -11.73 -1.55 -10.63
N THR A 229 -12.23 -1.73 -11.84
CA THR A 229 -13.56 -1.24 -12.21
C THR A 229 -14.70 -2.00 -11.54
N GLY A 230 -14.47 -3.22 -11.07
CA GLY A 230 -15.38 -4.02 -10.25
C GLY A 230 -15.32 -3.70 -8.75
N SER A 231 -14.36 -2.88 -8.31
CA SER A 231 -14.19 -2.54 -6.89
C SER A 231 -15.31 -1.62 -6.39
N PRO A 232 -15.75 -1.72 -5.11
CA PRO A 232 -16.84 -0.91 -4.56
C PRO A 232 -16.62 0.60 -4.59
N TRP A 233 -15.36 1.04 -4.63
CA TRP A 233 -15.00 2.47 -4.70
C TRP A 233 -15.06 3.03 -6.12
N PHE A 234 -15.05 2.21 -7.16
CA PHE A 234 -15.04 2.67 -8.53
C PHE A 234 -16.34 3.39 -8.91
N ARG A 235 -16.20 4.54 -9.54
CA ARG A 235 -17.32 5.36 -10.02
C ARG A 235 -17.07 5.72 -11.49
N PRO A 236 -17.78 5.09 -12.44
CA PRO A 236 -17.60 5.36 -13.87
C PRO A 236 -17.80 6.84 -14.21
N GLU A 237 -18.69 7.53 -13.49
CA GLU A 237 -18.96 8.95 -13.65
C GLU A 237 -17.76 9.84 -13.33
N GLY A 238 -16.81 9.35 -12.53
CA GLY A 238 -15.54 10.02 -12.20
C GLY A 238 -14.38 9.61 -13.10
N PHE A 239 -14.57 8.67 -14.02
CA PHE A 239 -13.53 8.24 -14.94
C PHE A 239 -13.73 8.85 -16.34
N PHE A 240 -13.05 9.94 -16.59
CA PHE A 240 -13.22 10.72 -17.81
C PHE A 240 -12.30 10.23 -18.94
N ILE A 241 -12.88 10.17 -20.15
CA ILE A 241 -12.18 9.83 -21.41
C ILE A 241 -12.32 11.03 -22.35
N ALA A 242 -11.18 11.54 -22.83
CA ALA A 242 -11.14 12.44 -23.96
C ALA A 242 -11.00 11.62 -25.24
N SER A 243 -11.87 11.84 -26.22
CA SER A 243 -11.86 11.12 -27.48
C SER A 243 -12.04 12.09 -28.65
N GLU A 244 -11.47 11.77 -29.79
CA GLU A 244 -11.76 12.48 -31.03
C GLU A 244 -13.23 12.32 -31.43
N VAL A 245 -13.75 13.36 -32.09
CA VAL A 245 -15.14 13.41 -32.57
C VAL A 245 -15.22 12.79 -33.97
#